data_b5a98b074625bfb177892e9d357e415c
#
_entry.id   b5a98b074625bfb177892e9d357e415c
#
_cell.length_a   1.000
_cell.length_b   1.000
_cell.length_c   1.000
_cell.angle_alpha   90.00
_cell.angle_beta   90.00
_cell.angle_gamma   90.00
#
_symmetry.space_group_name_H-M   'P 1'
#
loop_
_entity.id
_entity.type
_entity.pdbx_description
1 polymer ?
#
loop_
_entity_poly.entity_id
_entity_poly.type
_entity_poly.pdbx_seq_one_letter_code
_entity_poly.pdbx_strand_id
1 'polypeptide(L)'
;MKKSLKNTKGITLIVLVITIIILLILSGITIQAITHIGMFEKAKQAELENKRAQVSEYLKLKLINEQINNPFGSAEEIITTTRNNVIENIEDLKKIGKEVIIGEISTEEEFKQVEVYFYVTVDGDLYKVELKGVNFVGKIDEMIPLIKIVKITNTTSTITVEVATARNEGGKLEYYIKSEDEEEYKLIETKEEEKYTYKGLEQGKKYSVKVVA
;
A
#
# COMPACT_ATOMS: atom_id res chain seq x y z
N MET A 1 -51.20 -72.25 -7.39
CA MET A 1 -50.00 -71.49 -6.94
C MET A 1 -50.05 -70.12 -7.52
N LYS A 2 -50.38 -69.05 -6.65
CA LYS A 2 -50.31 -67.63 -7.08
C LYS A 2 -48.92 -67.13 -6.82
N LYS A 3 -48.14 -66.79 -7.91
CA LYS A 3 -46.88 -66.10 -7.81
C LYS A 3 -47.16 -64.65 -7.39
N SER A 4 -46.73 -64.24 -6.18
CA SER A 4 -46.72 -62.85 -5.74
C SER A 4 -45.71 -62.10 -6.58
N LEU A 5 -46.18 -61.19 -7.44
CA LEU A 5 -45.34 -60.18 -8.10
C LEU A 5 -44.87 -59.18 -7.04
N LYS A 6 -43.64 -59.35 -6.56
CA LYS A 6 -43.00 -58.38 -5.72
C LYS A 6 -42.90 -57.03 -6.45
N ASN A 7 -43.47 -56.02 -5.81
CA ASN A 7 -43.51 -54.66 -6.31
C ASN A 7 -42.11 -54.00 -6.29
N THR A 8 -41.31 -54.30 -7.30
CA THR A 8 -39.92 -53.81 -7.44
C THR A 8 -39.81 -52.34 -7.83
N LYS A 9 -40.93 -51.73 -8.28
CA LYS A 9 -40.92 -50.33 -8.74
C LYS A 9 -40.79 -49.30 -7.60
N GLY A 10 -41.30 -49.65 -6.40
CA GLY A 10 -41.19 -48.73 -5.23
C GLY A 10 -39.80 -48.69 -4.66
N ILE A 11 -39.06 -49.80 -4.70
CA ILE A 11 -37.72 -49.90 -4.19
C ILE A 11 -36.74 -49.07 -5.01
N THR A 12 -36.87 -49.06 -6.34
CA THR A 12 -36.03 -48.27 -7.23
C THR A 12 -36.22 -46.78 -7.07
N LEU A 13 -37.42 -46.29 -6.81
CA LEU A 13 -37.69 -44.88 -6.59
C LEU A 13 -37.11 -44.41 -5.27
N ILE A 14 -37.24 -45.20 -4.19
CA ILE A 14 -36.65 -44.87 -2.89
C ILE A 14 -35.09 -44.84 -2.99
N VAL A 15 -34.50 -45.83 -3.65
CA VAL A 15 -33.05 -45.87 -3.87
C VAL A 15 -32.57 -44.64 -4.65
N LEU A 16 -33.30 -44.24 -5.70
CA LEU A 16 -32.99 -43.06 -6.50
C LEU A 16 -33.03 -41.78 -5.64
N VAL A 17 -34.07 -41.60 -4.82
CA VAL A 17 -34.17 -40.45 -3.95
C VAL A 17 -33.04 -40.39 -2.91
N ILE A 18 -32.71 -41.54 -2.29
CA ILE A 18 -31.61 -41.63 -1.32
C ILE A 18 -30.27 -41.33 -2.00
N THR A 19 -30.01 -41.84 -3.23
CA THR A 19 -28.76 -41.54 -3.91
C THR A 19 -28.62 -40.05 -4.26
N ILE A 20 -29.71 -39.38 -4.67
CA ILE A 20 -29.73 -37.95 -4.94
C ILE A 20 -29.43 -37.17 -3.66
N ILE A 21 -30.04 -37.53 -2.52
CA ILE A 21 -29.79 -36.87 -1.23
C ILE A 21 -28.32 -37.04 -0.81
N ILE A 22 -27.77 -38.26 -0.92
CA ILE A 22 -26.37 -38.53 -0.60
C ILE A 22 -25.44 -37.74 -1.51
N LEU A 23 -25.71 -37.65 -2.80
CA LEU A 23 -24.90 -36.84 -3.74
C LEU A 23 -24.95 -35.33 -3.39
N LEU A 24 -26.13 -34.83 -3.02
CA LEU A 24 -26.27 -33.42 -2.58
C LEU A 24 -25.48 -33.15 -1.28
N ILE A 25 -25.52 -34.05 -0.31
CA ILE A 25 -24.76 -33.93 0.93
C ILE A 25 -23.26 -34.00 0.65
N LEU A 26 -22.80 -34.98 -0.16
CA LEU A 26 -21.40 -35.12 -0.50
C LEU A 26 -20.88 -33.91 -1.31
N SER A 27 -21.67 -33.39 -2.25
CA SER A 27 -21.27 -32.19 -3.01
C SER A 27 -21.18 -30.97 -2.13
N GLY A 28 -22.11 -30.79 -1.18
CA GLY A 28 -22.06 -29.69 -0.20
C GLY A 28 -20.84 -29.74 0.70
N ILE A 29 -20.49 -30.90 1.23
CA ILE A 29 -19.31 -31.10 2.07
C ILE A 29 -18.00 -30.88 1.28
N THR A 30 -17.96 -31.34 0.03
CA THR A 30 -16.77 -31.20 -0.82
C THR A 30 -16.49 -29.73 -1.14
N ILE A 31 -17.51 -28.94 -1.44
CA ILE A 31 -17.39 -27.49 -1.69
C ILE A 31 -16.90 -26.76 -0.43
N GLN A 32 -17.46 -27.07 0.73
CA GLN A 32 -17.00 -26.46 1.97
C GLN A 32 -15.55 -26.87 2.33
N ALA A 33 -15.16 -28.11 2.13
CA ALA A 33 -13.80 -28.57 2.37
C ALA A 33 -12.77 -27.85 1.47
N ILE A 34 -13.07 -27.62 0.20
CA ILE A 34 -12.19 -26.91 -0.73
C ILE A 34 -12.06 -25.44 -0.35
N THR A 35 -13.14 -24.79 0.07
CA THR A 35 -13.11 -23.38 0.51
C THR A 35 -12.40 -23.19 1.87
N HIS A 36 -12.52 -24.16 2.79
CA HIS A 36 -11.85 -24.10 4.10
C HIS A 36 -10.34 -24.46 4.06
N ILE A 37 -9.86 -25.12 3.02
CA ILE A 37 -8.43 -25.53 2.95
C ILE A 37 -7.50 -24.33 2.57
N GLY A 38 -8.01 -23.12 2.40
CA GLY A 38 -7.20 -21.94 2.10
C GLY A 38 -6.48 -22.01 0.73
N MET A 39 -6.85 -22.93 -0.15
CA MET A 39 -6.21 -23.06 -1.48
C MET A 39 -6.43 -21.81 -2.32
N PHE A 40 -7.61 -21.19 -2.24
CA PHE A 40 -7.90 -19.94 -2.93
C PHE A 40 -7.08 -18.78 -2.37
N GLU A 41 -6.89 -18.71 -1.05
CA GLU A 41 -6.05 -17.69 -0.42
C GLU A 41 -4.58 -17.88 -0.81
N LYS A 42 -4.08 -19.11 -0.79
CA LYS A 42 -2.72 -19.40 -1.23
C LYS A 42 -2.49 -19.10 -2.72
N ALA A 43 -3.47 -19.42 -3.57
CA ALA A 43 -3.40 -19.09 -5.00
C ALA A 43 -3.39 -17.57 -5.22
N LYS A 44 -4.24 -16.83 -4.52
CA LYS A 44 -4.27 -15.36 -4.57
C LYS A 44 -2.98 -14.74 -4.03
N GLN A 45 -2.42 -15.30 -2.96
CA GLN A 45 -1.15 -14.85 -2.42
C GLN A 45 0.00 -15.12 -3.39
N ALA A 46 0.05 -16.30 -4.02
CA ALA A 46 1.05 -16.63 -5.03
C ALA A 46 0.96 -15.72 -6.26
N GLU A 47 -0.26 -15.39 -6.70
CA GLU A 47 -0.49 -14.40 -7.76
C GLU A 47 0.05 -13.03 -7.40
N LEU A 48 -0.22 -12.57 -6.17
CA LEU A 48 0.25 -11.30 -5.66
C LEU A 48 1.80 -11.25 -5.58
N GLU A 49 2.42 -12.30 -5.04
CA GLU A 49 3.88 -12.42 -4.96
C GLU A 49 4.53 -12.45 -6.35
N ASN A 50 3.93 -13.17 -7.30
CA ASN A 50 4.40 -13.18 -8.69
C ASN A 50 4.32 -11.79 -9.33
N LYS A 51 3.23 -11.07 -9.11
CA LYS A 51 3.06 -9.70 -9.58
C LYS A 51 4.12 -8.77 -8.96
N ARG A 52 4.36 -8.86 -7.66
CA ARG A 52 5.42 -8.10 -6.96
C ARG A 52 6.80 -8.39 -7.54
N ALA A 53 7.09 -9.66 -7.83
CA ALA A 53 8.33 -10.05 -8.45
C ALA A 53 8.49 -9.44 -9.85
N GLN A 54 7.45 -9.46 -10.68
CA GLN A 54 7.47 -8.87 -12.02
C GLN A 54 7.70 -7.35 -11.98
N VAL A 55 7.02 -6.62 -11.08
CA VAL A 55 7.24 -5.17 -10.91
C VAL A 55 8.69 -4.89 -10.47
N SER A 56 9.15 -5.64 -9.45
CA SER A 56 10.51 -5.47 -8.94
C SER A 56 11.57 -5.77 -10.02
N GLU A 57 11.38 -6.81 -10.81
CA GLU A 57 12.27 -7.16 -11.92
C GLU A 57 12.27 -6.09 -13.01
N TYR A 58 11.11 -5.61 -13.41
CA TYR A 58 10.98 -4.53 -14.38
C TYR A 58 11.76 -3.28 -13.95
N LEU A 59 11.52 -2.82 -12.71
CA LEU A 59 12.19 -1.65 -12.17
C LEU A 59 13.71 -1.86 -12.05
N LYS A 60 14.16 -3.05 -11.62
CA LYS A 60 15.58 -3.42 -11.56
C LYS A 60 16.23 -3.41 -12.94
N LEU A 61 15.57 -3.94 -13.96
CA LEU A 61 16.08 -3.92 -15.32
C LEU A 61 16.23 -2.49 -15.85
N LYS A 62 15.28 -1.59 -15.57
CA LYS A 62 15.40 -0.17 -15.93
C LYS A 62 16.58 0.49 -15.22
N LEU A 63 16.74 0.27 -13.91
CA LEU A 63 17.87 0.80 -13.15
C LEU A 63 19.22 0.28 -13.66
N ILE A 64 19.36 -1.03 -13.84
CA ILE A 64 20.60 -1.65 -14.33
C ILE A 64 20.95 -1.14 -15.71
N ASN A 65 19.96 -0.97 -16.58
CA ASN A 65 20.20 -0.45 -17.92
C ASN A 65 20.79 0.97 -17.89
N GLU A 66 20.27 1.85 -17.03
CA GLU A 66 20.81 3.19 -16.86
C GLU A 66 22.21 3.18 -16.22
N GLN A 67 22.47 2.28 -15.28
CA GLN A 67 23.81 2.11 -14.71
C GLN A 67 24.84 1.64 -15.75
N ILE A 68 24.43 0.77 -16.67
CA ILE A 68 25.31 0.31 -17.77
C ILE A 68 25.53 1.42 -18.79
N ASN A 69 24.50 2.19 -19.12
CA ASN A 69 24.58 3.27 -20.10
C ASN A 69 25.38 4.48 -19.57
N ASN A 70 25.37 4.70 -18.26
CA ASN A 70 26.11 5.79 -17.61
C ASN A 70 26.93 5.30 -16.41
N PRO A 71 28.02 4.54 -16.64
CA PRO A 71 28.76 3.88 -15.56
C PRO A 71 29.53 4.85 -14.65
N PHE A 72 29.69 6.11 -15.06
CA PHE A 72 30.36 7.18 -14.30
C PHE A 72 29.40 8.28 -13.86
N GLY A 73 28.10 8.09 -14.09
CA GLY A 73 27.07 9.03 -13.67
C GLY A 73 26.95 9.14 -12.16
N SER A 74 26.57 10.31 -11.67
CA SER A 74 26.23 10.47 -10.26
C SER A 74 24.98 9.67 -9.92
N ALA A 75 24.77 9.37 -8.63
CA ALA A 75 23.58 8.70 -8.16
C ALA A 75 22.30 9.46 -8.57
N GLU A 76 22.34 10.79 -8.51
CA GLU A 76 21.23 11.66 -8.90
C GLU A 76 20.92 11.56 -10.40
N GLU A 77 21.93 11.58 -11.26
CA GLU A 77 21.76 11.42 -12.71
C GLU A 77 21.15 10.06 -13.06
N ILE A 78 21.70 8.97 -12.52
CA ILE A 78 21.22 7.61 -12.78
C ILE A 78 19.79 7.44 -12.32
N ILE A 79 19.45 7.87 -11.10
CA ILE A 79 18.09 7.74 -10.55
C ILE A 79 17.10 8.63 -11.31
N THR A 80 17.50 9.85 -11.68
CA THR A 80 16.67 10.75 -12.49
C THR A 80 16.36 10.15 -13.85
N THR A 81 17.38 9.64 -14.54
CA THR A 81 17.21 9.02 -15.86
C THR A 81 16.38 7.75 -15.78
N THR A 82 16.61 6.92 -14.74
CA THR A 82 15.79 5.73 -14.47
C THR A 82 14.33 6.10 -14.30
N ARG A 83 14.03 7.10 -13.45
CA ARG A 83 12.67 7.59 -13.24
C ARG A 83 12.00 8.04 -14.54
N ASN A 84 12.70 8.86 -15.32
CA ASN A 84 12.18 9.36 -16.60
C ASN A 84 11.91 8.20 -17.56
N ASN A 85 12.80 7.21 -17.65
CA ASN A 85 12.61 6.02 -18.47
C ASN A 85 11.40 5.19 -18.02
N VAL A 86 11.14 5.07 -16.69
CA VAL A 86 9.97 4.40 -16.16
C VAL A 86 8.68 5.18 -16.51
N ILE A 87 8.71 6.51 -16.46
CA ILE A 87 7.57 7.37 -16.85
C ILE A 87 7.26 7.21 -18.34
N GLU A 88 8.27 7.29 -19.20
CA GLU A 88 8.12 7.14 -20.65
C GLU A 88 7.54 5.77 -21.05
N ASN A 89 7.87 4.73 -20.28
CA ASN A 89 7.42 3.35 -20.51
C ASN A 89 6.37 2.88 -19.50
N ILE A 90 5.58 3.78 -18.92
CA ILE A 90 4.59 3.48 -17.86
C ILE A 90 3.56 2.43 -18.30
N GLU A 91 3.27 2.35 -19.58
CA GLU A 91 2.33 1.36 -20.14
C GLU A 91 2.80 -0.08 -19.94
N ASP A 92 4.10 -0.33 -19.83
CA ASP A 92 4.62 -1.66 -19.52
C ASP A 92 4.33 -2.06 -18.07
N LEU A 93 4.42 -1.12 -17.12
CA LEU A 93 3.98 -1.36 -15.74
C LEU A 93 2.46 -1.53 -15.64
N LYS A 94 1.69 -0.81 -16.44
CA LYS A 94 0.22 -0.94 -16.48
C LYS A 94 -0.24 -2.29 -17.04
N LYS A 95 0.59 -3.03 -17.75
CA LYS A 95 0.33 -4.44 -18.12
C LYS A 95 0.43 -5.38 -16.93
N ILE A 96 1.25 -5.03 -15.92
CA ILE A 96 1.44 -5.81 -14.70
C ILE A 96 0.41 -5.40 -13.65
N GLY A 97 0.18 -4.09 -13.46
CA GLY A 97 -0.79 -3.54 -12.51
C GLY A 97 -1.63 -2.42 -13.11
N LYS A 98 -2.86 -2.27 -12.65
CA LYS A 98 -3.84 -1.32 -13.22
C LYS A 98 -3.55 0.12 -12.82
N GLU A 99 -3.22 0.33 -11.57
CA GLU A 99 -2.95 1.64 -10.99
C GLU A 99 -1.45 1.80 -10.77
N VAL A 100 -0.83 2.77 -11.45
CA VAL A 100 0.61 3.04 -11.35
C VAL A 100 0.81 4.51 -11.04
N ILE A 101 1.54 4.79 -9.96
CA ILE A 101 1.93 6.12 -9.55
C ILE A 101 3.46 6.16 -9.41
N ILE A 102 4.10 7.15 -10.02
CA ILE A 102 5.54 7.36 -9.92
C ILE A 102 5.77 8.64 -9.13
N GLY A 103 6.44 8.52 -8.00
CA GLY A 103 6.77 9.64 -7.12
C GLY A 103 7.86 10.55 -7.67
N GLU A 104 8.04 11.70 -7.02
CA GLU A 104 9.17 12.61 -7.30
C GLU A 104 10.46 12.05 -6.71
N ILE A 105 11.59 12.58 -7.20
CA ILE A 105 12.91 12.26 -6.66
C ILE A 105 13.02 12.86 -5.27
N SER A 106 13.48 12.04 -4.34
CA SER A 106 13.75 12.43 -2.96
C SER A 106 15.21 12.19 -2.64
N THR A 107 15.75 13.03 -1.78
CA THR A 107 17.11 12.90 -1.25
C THR A 107 17.03 12.78 0.27
N GLU A 108 17.75 11.83 0.83
CA GLU A 108 17.87 11.62 2.26
C GLU A 108 19.34 11.65 2.65
N GLU A 109 19.71 12.45 3.65
CA GLU A 109 21.07 12.51 4.18
C GLU A 109 21.12 11.68 5.46
N GLU A 110 21.77 10.54 5.38
CA GLU A 110 22.05 9.70 6.54
C GLU A 110 23.57 9.48 6.69
N PHE A 111 24.12 9.81 7.88
CA PHE A 111 25.53 9.62 8.22
C PHE A 111 26.54 10.14 7.17
N LYS A 112 26.31 11.32 6.57
CA LYS A 112 27.12 11.95 5.51
C LYS A 112 27.05 11.24 4.15
N GLN A 113 26.11 10.33 3.93
CA GLN A 113 25.81 9.79 2.63
C GLN A 113 24.47 10.36 2.16
N VAL A 114 24.45 10.88 0.94
CA VAL A 114 23.22 11.33 0.29
C VAL A 114 22.66 10.14 -0.47
N GLU A 115 21.50 9.64 -0.05
CA GLU A 115 20.74 8.66 -0.81
C GLU A 115 19.74 9.38 -1.71
N VAL A 116 19.75 9.06 -2.98
CA VAL A 116 18.80 9.56 -3.98
C VAL A 116 17.91 8.41 -4.39
N TYR A 117 16.60 8.61 -4.33
CA TYR A 117 15.62 7.58 -4.65
C TYR A 117 14.31 8.18 -5.14
N PHE A 118 13.45 7.32 -5.69
CA PHE A 118 12.04 7.63 -5.92
C PHE A 118 11.18 6.42 -5.58
N TYR A 119 9.89 6.68 -5.38
CA TYR A 119 8.92 5.63 -5.13
C TYR A 119 8.09 5.32 -6.36
N VAL A 120 7.75 4.05 -6.53
CA VAL A 120 6.77 3.57 -7.50
C VAL A 120 5.70 2.80 -6.76
N THR A 121 4.44 3.13 -7.01
CA THR A 121 3.29 2.38 -6.48
C THR A 121 2.61 1.64 -7.62
N VAL A 122 2.33 0.37 -7.42
CA VAL A 122 1.58 -0.46 -8.36
C VAL A 122 0.48 -1.21 -7.61
N ASP A 123 -0.78 -0.87 -7.88
CA ASP A 123 -1.97 -1.42 -7.21
C ASP A 123 -1.86 -1.42 -5.67
N GLY A 124 -1.33 -0.32 -5.12
CA GLY A 124 -1.15 -0.13 -3.69
C GLY A 124 0.16 -0.72 -3.11
N ASP A 125 0.91 -1.52 -3.84
CA ASP A 125 2.22 -2.00 -3.45
C ASP A 125 3.29 -0.92 -3.72
N LEU A 126 4.09 -0.55 -2.72
CA LEU A 126 5.10 0.50 -2.75
C LEU A 126 6.51 -0.07 -2.94
N TYR A 127 7.24 0.47 -3.89
CA TYR A 127 8.63 0.11 -4.20
C TYR A 127 9.52 1.34 -4.09
N LYS A 128 10.66 1.23 -3.39
CA LYS A 128 11.73 2.22 -3.36
C LYS A 128 12.76 1.84 -4.43
N VAL A 129 13.04 2.76 -5.32
CA VAL A 129 14.09 2.63 -6.35
C VAL A 129 15.25 3.53 -5.96
N GLU A 130 16.39 2.95 -5.68
CA GLU A 130 17.63 3.62 -5.26
C GLU A 130 18.82 3.03 -6.00
N LEU A 131 19.98 3.68 -5.96
CA LEU A 131 21.16 3.24 -6.71
C LEU A 131 21.59 1.80 -6.38
N LYS A 132 21.36 1.35 -5.14
CA LYS A 132 21.68 0.00 -4.65
C LYS A 132 20.73 -1.07 -5.18
N GLY A 133 19.54 -0.67 -5.66
CA GLY A 133 18.55 -1.60 -6.19
C GLY A 133 17.10 -1.14 -6.01
N VAL A 134 16.20 -2.10 -6.09
CA VAL A 134 14.75 -1.90 -5.92
C VAL A 134 14.27 -2.75 -4.76
N ASN A 135 13.63 -2.12 -3.80
CA ASN A 135 13.09 -2.76 -2.61
C ASN A 135 11.57 -2.60 -2.54
N PHE A 136 10.86 -3.71 -2.32
CA PHE A 136 9.46 -3.66 -1.92
C PHE A 136 9.38 -3.16 -0.48
N VAL A 137 8.65 -2.07 -0.26
CA VAL A 137 8.56 -1.42 1.06
C VAL A 137 7.35 -1.92 1.83
N GLY A 138 6.25 -2.17 1.15
CA GLY A 138 4.99 -2.64 1.75
C GLY A 138 3.79 -2.24 0.93
N LYS A 139 2.60 -2.51 1.46
CA LYS A 139 1.36 -1.97 0.89
C LYS A 139 1.08 -0.60 1.48
N ILE A 140 0.68 0.33 0.63
CA ILE A 140 0.25 1.66 1.09
C ILE A 140 -0.93 1.54 2.06
N ASP A 141 -1.81 0.54 1.90
CA ASP A 141 -2.97 0.28 2.77
C ASP A 141 -2.60 -0.24 4.16
N GLU A 142 -1.42 -0.81 4.31
CA GLU A 142 -0.88 -1.35 5.56
C GLU A 142 0.14 -0.39 6.19
N MET A 143 0.52 0.66 5.45
CA MET A 143 1.46 1.67 5.92
C MET A 143 0.74 2.75 6.72
N ILE A 144 1.49 3.31 7.67
CA ILE A 144 1.13 4.42 8.54
C ILE A 144 0.28 5.47 7.81
N PRO A 145 -0.75 6.03 8.46
CA PRO A 145 -1.61 7.04 7.86
C PRO A 145 -0.80 8.16 7.19
N LEU A 146 -1.06 8.38 5.90
CA LEU A 146 -0.43 9.46 5.16
C LEU A 146 -1.02 10.79 5.63
N ILE A 147 -0.21 11.57 6.33
CA ILE A 147 -0.59 12.91 6.75
C ILE A 147 0.08 13.92 5.83
N LYS A 148 -0.72 14.84 5.28
CA LYS A 148 -0.23 15.97 4.53
C LYS A 148 -0.79 17.26 5.13
N ILE A 149 0.08 18.19 5.49
CA ILE A 149 -0.36 19.55 5.79
C ILE A 149 -0.79 20.19 4.48
N VAL A 150 -2.08 20.51 4.37
CA VAL A 150 -2.69 21.06 3.14
C VAL A 150 -2.68 22.56 3.17
N LYS A 151 -2.81 23.15 4.37
CA LYS A 151 -2.90 24.59 4.53
C LYS A 151 -2.38 25.03 5.87
N ILE A 152 -1.62 26.10 5.86
CA ILE A 152 -1.23 26.83 7.07
C ILE A 152 -1.71 28.27 6.91
N THR A 153 -2.46 28.76 7.89
CA THR A 153 -2.86 30.17 7.98
C THR A 153 -2.43 30.73 9.31
N ASN A 154 -1.91 31.94 9.31
CA ASN A 154 -1.43 32.60 10.51
C ASN A 154 -2.07 33.98 10.68
N THR A 155 -2.21 34.36 11.93
CA THR A 155 -2.51 35.73 12.36
C THR A 155 -1.34 36.25 13.21
N THR A 156 -1.51 37.39 13.85
CA THR A 156 -0.48 37.97 14.75
C THR A 156 -0.18 37.11 15.98
N SER A 157 -1.11 36.24 16.39
CA SER A 157 -0.98 35.44 17.63
C SER A 157 -1.47 33.98 17.49
N THR A 158 -1.82 33.55 16.26
CA THR A 158 -2.30 32.18 16.03
C THR A 158 -1.73 31.58 14.76
N ILE A 159 -1.54 30.26 14.76
CA ILE A 159 -1.25 29.45 13.57
C ILE A 159 -2.32 28.38 13.49
N THR A 160 -3.02 28.30 12.36
CA THR A 160 -3.98 27.23 12.07
C THR A 160 -3.39 26.30 11.02
N VAL A 161 -3.40 25.01 11.33
CA VAL A 161 -2.94 23.93 10.45
C VAL A 161 -4.15 23.11 10.04
N GLU A 162 -4.34 22.93 8.74
CA GLU A 162 -5.29 21.99 8.15
C GLU A 162 -4.51 20.82 7.55
N VAL A 163 -4.90 19.62 7.90
CA VAL A 163 -4.25 18.37 7.51
C VAL A 163 -5.22 17.57 6.67
N ALA A 164 -4.76 16.96 5.61
CA ALA A 164 -5.51 15.89 4.95
C ALA A 164 -4.89 14.56 5.38
N THR A 165 -5.72 13.67 5.89
CA THR A 165 -5.32 12.32 6.23
C THR A 165 -5.91 11.35 5.22
N ALA A 166 -5.08 10.46 4.69
CA ALA A 166 -5.55 9.28 3.99
C ALA A 166 -5.38 8.10 4.94
N ARG A 167 -6.48 7.35 5.20
CA ARG A 167 -6.46 6.11 6.00
C ARG A 167 -6.22 6.27 7.50
N ASN A 168 -6.67 7.35 8.07
CA ASN A 168 -6.70 7.54 9.53
C ASN A 168 -8.13 7.32 10.06
N GLU A 169 -8.79 6.23 9.70
CA GLU A 169 -10.15 5.92 10.16
C GLU A 169 -10.17 5.75 11.67
N GLY A 170 -10.57 6.83 12.39
CA GLY A 170 -10.65 6.88 13.85
C GLY A 170 -9.31 7.01 14.56
N GLY A 171 -8.22 7.31 13.86
CA GLY A 171 -6.92 7.61 14.43
C GLY A 171 -6.85 9.02 15.01
N LYS A 172 -6.02 9.20 16.03
CA LYS A 172 -5.78 10.50 16.64
C LYS A 172 -4.57 11.15 16.01
N LEU A 173 -4.66 12.47 15.80
CA LEU A 173 -3.57 13.32 15.34
C LEU A 173 -2.93 14.03 16.53
N GLU A 174 -1.62 13.95 16.61
CA GLU A 174 -0.83 14.68 17.61
C GLU A 174 -0.26 15.94 16.97
N TYR A 175 -0.58 17.08 17.56
CA TYR A 175 -0.16 18.40 17.09
C TYR A 175 0.97 18.94 17.94
N TYR A 176 2.11 19.19 17.32
CA TYR A 176 3.34 19.67 17.96
C TYR A 176 3.71 21.05 17.45
N ILE A 177 4.36 21.85 18.30
CA ILE A 177 4.94 23.14 17.94
C ILE A 177 6.32 23.29 18.58
N LYS A 178 7.20 24.02 17.91
CA LYS A 178 8.41 24.58 18.50
C LYS A 178 8.65 26.01 18.00
N SER A 179 9.20 26.85 18.83
CA SER A 179 9.71 28.16 18.43
C SER A 179 11.13 28.05 17.89
N GLU A 180 11.62 29.10 17.21
CA GLU A 180 13.00 29.16 16.69
C GLU A 180 14.09 29.02 17.74
N ASP A 181 13.77 29.33 19.02
CA ASP A 181 14.70 29.24 20.15
C ASP A 181 14.66 27.88 20.85
N GLU A 182 13.78 26.94 20.41
CA GLU A 182 13.60 25.62 21.01
C GLU A 182 14.21 24.54 20.11
N GLU A 183 14.91 23.57 20.71
CA GLU A 183 15.49 22.44 19.96
C GLU A 183 14.45 21.34 19.70
N GLU A 184 13.51 21.14 20.64
CA GLU A 184 12.54 20.06 20.59
C GLU A 184 11.11 20.53 20.34
N TYR A 185 10.32 19.67 19.69
CA TYR A 185 8.89 19.89 19.51
C TYR A 185 8.13 19.54 20.77
N LYS A 186 7.22 20.40 21.19
CA LYS A 186 6.30 20.16 22.30
C LYS A 186 4.96 19.66 21.76
N LEU A 187 4.46 18.55 22.29
CA LEU A 187 3.09 18.11 22.07
C LEU A 187 2.12 19.08 22.73
N ILE A 188 1.19 19.62 21.96
CA ILE A 188 0.18 20.57 22.43
C ILE A 188 -1.17 19.90 22.60
N GLU A 189 -1.59 19.07 21.64
CA GLU A 189 -2.91 18.46 21.64
C GLU A 189 -2.90 17.14 20.86
N THR A 190 -3.82 16.25 21.27
CA THR A 190 -4.11 14.99 20.55
C THR A 190 -5.60 14.96 20.23
N LYS A 191 -5.96 14.97 18.94
CA LYS A 191 -7.35 15.06 18.45
C LYS A 191 -7.59 14.19 17.24
N GLU A 192 -8.88 13.92 16.97
CA GLU A 192 -9.32 13.26 15.73
C GLU A 192 -9.56 14.26 14.59
N GLU A 193 -9.69 15.58 14.91
CA GLU A 193 -9.97 16.60 13.91
C GLU A 193 -8.73 16.92 13.06
N GLU A 194 -8.94 17.04 11.76
CA GLU A 194 -7.92 17.40 10.76
C GLU A 194 -7.54 18.88 10.74
N LYS A 195 -7.98 19.64 11.75
CA LYS A 195 -7.69 21.07 11.89
C LYS A 195 -7.36 21.43 13.32
N TYR A 196 -6.26 22.12 13.48
CA TYR A 196 -5.85 22.64 14.79
C TYR A 196 -5.37 24.09 14.72
N THR A 197 -5.70 24.89 15.76
CA THR A 197 -5.27 26.29 15.88
C THR A 197 -4.45 26.46 17.14
N TYR A 198 -3.16 26.71 16.97
CA TYR A 198 -2.25 27.15 18.02
C TYR A 198 -2.57 28.60 18.37
N LYS A 199 -2.72 28.91 19.67
CA LYS A 199 -3.08 30.22 20.17
C LYS A 199 -2.02 30.77 21.13
N GLY A 200 -2.02 32.10 21.35
CA GLY A 200 -1.14 32.74 22.30
C GLY A 200 0.32 32.79 21.86
N LEU A 201 0.55 32.76 20.54
CA LEU A 201 1.89 32.86 19.98
C LEU A 201 2.40 34.31 20.01
N GLU A 202 3.71 34.47 20.17
CA GLU A 202 4.37 35.79 20.20
C GLU A 202 4.46 36.35 18.77
N GLN A 203 4.06 37.61 18.60
CA GLN A 203 4.14 38.31 17.33
C GLN A 203 5.61 38.49 16.91
N GLY A 204 5.88 38.15 15.62
CA GLY A 204 7.21 38.30 15.03
C GLY A 204 8.17 37.13 15.27
N LYS A 205 7.79 36.19 16.13
CA LYS A 205 8.56 34.96 16.37
C LYS A 205 8.23 33.89 15.36
N LYS A 206 9.24 33.13 14.92
CA LYS A 206 9.04 32.00 13.99
C LYS A 206 8.70 30.72 14.76
N TYR A 207 7.78 29.96 14.22
CA TYR A 207 7.35 28.69 14.76
C TYR A 207 7.39 27.61 13.69
N SER A 208 7.76 26.40 14.08
CA SER A 208 7.65 25.20 13.27
C SER A 208 6.55 24.31 13.86
N VAL A 209 5.70 23.75 13.00
CA VAL A 209 4.62 22.86 13.40
C VAL A 209 4.84 21.46 12.80
N LYS A 210 4.48 20.43 13.58
CA LYS A 210 4.57 19.04 13.18
C LYS A 210 3.26 18.36 13.55
N VAL A 211 2.75 17.48 12.68
CA VAL A 211 1.58 16.65 12.96
C VAL A 211 1.98 15.19 12.76
N VAL A 212 1.56 14.33 13.68
CA VAL A 212 1.82 12.89 13.68
C VAL A 212 0.48 12.16 13.86
N ALA A 213 0.30 11.00 13.21
CA ALA A 213 -0.86 10.11 13.38
C ALA A 213 -0.42 8.78 13.94
#